data_709d1b5e54429e8b5158cda5d2fdf306
#
_entry.id   709d1b5e54429e8b5158cda5d2fdf306
#
_cell.length_a   1.000
_cell.length_b   1.000
_cell.length_c   1.000
_cell.angle_alpha   90.00
_cell.angle_beta   90.00
_cell.angle_gamma   90.00
#
_symmetry.space_group_name_H-M   'P 1'
#
loop_
_entity.id
_entity.type
_entity.pdbx_description
1 polymer ?
#
loop_
_entity_poly.entity_id
_entity_poly.type
_entity_poly.pdbx_seq_one_letter_code
_entity_poly.pdbx_strand_id
1 'polypeptide(L)'
;MGGRIVVFGSYVTDLTGRGTRFPVPGETVLGASFQMGPGGKGSNQAVAAFRAGGDVTLVTKLGRDAFGRVARDFYTAEGMNTGEWIEDETCETGAALIMVNQQSGQNMIMVLNGACSHITPEDVRAKQTLIEQADVLLVQMEINVDALEHV
;
A
#
# COMPACT_ATOMS: atom_id res chain seq x y z
N MET A 1 -14.10 14.12 19.89
CA MET A 1 -13.37 14.23 18.61
C MET A 1 -12.30 13.15 18.67
N GLY A 2 -12.23 12.28 17.65
CA GLY A 2 -11.15 11.28 17.57
C GLY A 2 -9.82 11.98 17.35
N GLY A 3 -8.72 11.41 17.86
CA GLY A 3 -7.38 11.92 17.63
C GLY A 3 -7.01 11.77 16.15
N ARG A 4 -6.12 12.65 15.66
CA ARG A 4 -5.57 12.59 14.30
C ARG A 4 -4.55 11.45 14.18
N ILE A 5 -4.77 10.55 13.25
CA ILE A 5 -3.91 9.41 12.99
C ILE A 5 -3.20 9.64 11.65
N VAL A 6 -1.88 9.68 11.68
CA VAL A 6 -1.07 9.68 10.47
C VAL A 6 -0.49 8.27 10.30
N VAL A 7 -0.74 7.67 9.14
CA VAL A 7 -0.12 6.42 8.73
C VAL A 7 0.93 6.76 7.67
N PHE A 8 2.21 6.61 8.01
CA PHE A 8 3.31 6.80 7.06
C PHE A 8 3.81 5.42 6.63
N GLY A 9 3.46 5.00 5.41
CA GLY A 9 3.70 3.62 5.05
C GLY A 9 3.42 3.23 3.60
N SER A 10 3.50 1.92 3.37
CA SER A 10 3.40 1.33 2.04
C SER A 10 1.97 1.34 1.48
N TYR A 11 1.92 1.51 0.17
CA TYR A 11 0.83 1.05 -0.69
C TYR A 11 1.42 0.16 -1.79
N VAL A 12 0.77 -0.95 -2.07
CA VAL A 12 0.98 -1.76 -3.27
C VAL A 12 -0.36 -2.15 -3.86
N THR A 13 -0.42 -2.40 -5.16
CA THR A 13 -1.62 -2.97 -5.76
C THR A 13 -1.55 -4.50 -5.70
N ASP A 14 -2.51 -5.13 -5.03
CA ASP A 14 -2.62 -6.57 -4.96
C ASP A 14 -3.19 -7.14 -6.26
N LEU A 15 -2.45 -8.06 -6.88
CA LEU A 15 -2.82 -8.82 -8.07
C LEU A 15 -3.02 -10.27 -7.66
N THR A 16 -4.26 -10.64 -7.32
CA THR A 16 -4.57 -11.96 -6.74
C THR A 16 -5.16 -12.91 -7.77
N GLY A 17 -4.40 -13.94 -8.12
CA GLY A 17 -4.88 -15.09 -8.89
C GLY A 17 -5.26 -16.26 -7.98
N ARG A 18 -6.43 -16.88 -8.21
CA ARG A 18 -6.89 -18.04 -7.46
C ARG A 18 -6.96 -19.26 -8.36
N GLY A 19 -6.49 -20.41 -7.86
CA GLY A 19 -6.51 -21.68 -8.58
C GLY A 19 -6.57 -22.87 -7.62
N THR A 20 -6.67 -24.06 -8.17
CA THR A 20 -6.74 -25.30 -7.37
C THR A 20 -5.37 -25.76 -6.83
N ARG A 21 -4.29 -25.29 -7.44
CA ARG A 21 -2.92 -25.56 -7.02
C ARG A 21 -1.97 -24.49 -7.54
N PHE A 22 -0.74 -24.46 -7.02
CA PHE A 22 0.33 -23.63 -7.56
C PHE A 22 1.01 -24.30 -8.76
N PRO A 23 1.51 -23.53 -9.74
CA PRO A 23 2.39 -24.08 -10.77
C PRO A 23 3.75 -24.46 -10.17
N VAL A 24 4.38 -25.50 -10.72
CA VAL A 24 5.81 -25.77 -10.48
C VAL A 24 6.66 -25.01 -11.52
N PRO A 25 7.97 -24.83 -11.31
CA PRO A 25 8.84 -24.14 -12.26
C PRO A 25 8.67 -24.68 -13.68
N GLY A 26 8.47 -23.78 -14.64
CA GLY A 26 8.27 -24.12 -16.06
C GLY A 26 6.85 -24.55 -16.45
N GLU A 27 5.92 -24.60 -15.49
CA GLU A 27 4.55 -25.02 -15.73
C GLU A 27 3.60 -23.84 -15.91
N THR A 28 2.57 -24.02 -16.75
CA THR A 28 1.41 -23.13 -16.86
C THR A 28 0.18 -23.80 -16.28
N VAL A 29 -0.51 -23.14 -15.36
CA VAL A 29 -1.80 -23.59 -14.79
C VAL A 29 -2.89 -22.58 -15.11
N LEU A 30 -4.08 -23.07 -15.42
CA LEU A 30 -5.26 -22.20 -15.57
C LEU A 30 -5.78 -21.82 -14.19
N GLY A 31 -5.88 -20.51 -13.92
CA GLY A 31 -6.53 -19.96 -12.73
C GLY A 31 -8.05 -19.98 -12.86
N ALA A 32 -8.74 -19.92 -11.73
CA ALA A 32 -10.20 -19.88 -11.64
C ALA A 32 -10.74 -18.44 -11.59
N SER A 33 -10.03 -17.52 -10.97
CA SER A 33 -10.43 -16.11 -10.86
C SER A 33 -9.22 -15.19 -10.67
N PHE A 34 -9.43 -13.92 -11.01
CA PHE A 34 -8.48 -12.83 -10.79
C PHE A 34 -9.16 -11.68 -10.07
N GLN A 35 -8.45 -11.04 -9.15
CA GLN A 35 -8.88 -9.85 -8.46
C GLN A 35 -7.71 -8.88 -8.33
N MET A 36 -8.00 -7.60 -8.54
CA MET A 36 -7.06 -6.51 -8.28
C MET A 36 -7.67 -5.59 -7.22
N GLY A 37 -6.83 -5.10 -6.31
CA GLY A 37 -7.28 -4.22 -5.24
C GLY A 37 -6.15 -3.54 -4.50
N PRO A 38 -6.48 -2.67 -3.52
CA PRO A 38 -5.50 -2.04 -2.68
C PRO A 38 -4.85 -3.06 -1.74
N GLY A 39 -3.55 -2.91 -1.52
CA GLY A 39 -2.74 -3.68 -0.60
C GLY A 39 -1.65 -2.81 0.02
N GLY A 40 -0.69 -3.44 0.68
CA GLY A 40 0.33 -2.78 1.49
C GLY A 40 -0.08 -2.63 2.96
N LYS A 41 0.85 -2.87 3.89
CA LYS A 41 0.54 -2.83 5.34
C LYS A 41 0.13 -1.44 5.80
N GLY A 42 0.77 -0.38 5.28
CA GLY A 42 0.39 1.00 5.56
C GLY A 42 -1.04 1.30 5.11
N SER A 43 -1.33 0.98 3.86
CA SER A 43 -2.67 1.09 3.27
C SER A 43 -3.73 0.34 4.09
N ASN A 44 -3.47 -0.93 4.40
CA ASN A 44 -4.42 -1.76 5.16
C ASN A 44 -4.72 -1.20 6.56
N GLN A 45 -3.70 -0.69 7.26
CA GLN A 45 -3.87 -0.07 8.58
C GLN A 45 -4.63 1.25 8.48
N ALA A 46 -4.32 2.10 7.48
CA ALA A 46 -5.02 3.36 7.26
C ALA A 46 -6.52 3.15 7.00
N VAL A 47 -6.86 2.22 6.09
CA VAL A 47 -8.26 1.89 5.77
C VAL A 47 -8.97 1.30 6.98
N ALA A 48 -8.32 0.40 7.74
CA ALA A 48 -8.92 -0.19 8.92
C ALA A 48 -9.22 0.85 10.00
N ALA A 49 -8.27 1.76 10.28
CA ALA A 49 -8.44 2.84 11.23
C ALA A 49 -9.54 3.83 10.79
N PHE A 50 -9.58 4.19 9.50
CA PHE A 50 -10.61 5.06 8.93
C PHE A 50 -12.01 4.44 9.06
N ARG A 51 -12.16 3.17 8.67
CA ARG A 51 -13.43 2.44 8.79
C ARG A 51 -13.88 2.24 10.24
N ALA A 52 -12.94 2.28 11.20
CA ALA A 52 -13.24 2.29 12.62
C ALA A 52 -13.67 3.68 13.15
N GLY A 53 -13.75 4.70 12.28
CA GLY A 53 -14.18 6.06 12.62
C GLY A 53 -13.04 7.00 13.02
N GLY A 54 -11.78 6.62 12.76
CA GLY A 54 -10.61 7.48 12.99
C GLY A 54 -10.50 8.62 11.97
N ASP A 55 -9.93 9.75 12.40
CA ASP A 55 -9.48 10.83 11.51
C ASP A 55 -8.08 10.46 10.99
N VAL A 56 -8.03 9.85 9.80
CA VAL A 56 -6.83 9.17 9.27
C VAL A 56 -6.32 9.84 8.01
N THR A 57 -5.02 10.13 8.02
CA THR A 57 -4.27 10.54 6.83
C THR A 57 -3.22 9.47 6.50
N LEU A 58 -3.27 8.92 5.28
CA LEU A 58 -2.21 8.06 4.75
C LEU A 58 -1.19 8.92 4.00
N VAL A 59 0.07 8.79 4.36
CA VAL A 59 1.23 9.26 3.59
C VAL A 59 1.90 8.05 2.96
N THR A 60 1.96 8.02 1.65
CA THR A 60 2.58 6.95 0.86
C THR A 60 3.16 7.52 -0.42
N LYS A 61 4.00 6.76 -1.12
CA LYS A 61 4.60 7.19 -2.39
C LYS A 61 4.16 6.26 -3.52
N LEU A 62 3.66 6.83 -4.61
CA LEU A 62 3.09 6.13 -5.76
C LEU A 62 3.69 6.64 -7.06
N GLY A 63 3.78 5.76 -8.05
CA GLY A 63 4.07 6.13 -9.43
C GLY A 63 2.87 6.78 -10.13
N ARG A 64 3.13 7.50 -11.21
CA ARG A 64 2.10 8.06 -12.13
C ARG A 64 1.64 7.03 -13.16
N ASP A 65 1.18 5.87 -12.72
CA ASP A 65 0.84 4.72 -13.54
C ASP A 65 -0.59 4.21 -13.36
N ALA A 66 -0.91 3.06 -13.96
CA ALA A 66 -2.23 2.45 -13.84
C ALA A 66 -2.54 2.00 -12.40
N PHE A 67 -1.54 1.52 -11.67
CA PHE A 67 -1.70 1.07 -10.29
C PHE A 67 -1.89 2.24 -9.33
N GLY A 68 -1.18 3.36 -9.55
CA GLY A 68 -1.42 4.60 -8.81
C GLY A 68 -2.85 5.15 -9.03
N ARG A 69 -3.42 4.97 -10.23
CA ARG A 69 -4.84 5.31 -10.48
C ARG A 69 -5.79 4.40 -9.70
N VAL A 70 -5.53 3.08 -9.69
CA VAL A 70 -6.32 2.13 -8.88
C VAL A 70 -6.35 2.54 -7.40
N ALA A 71 -5.20 2.95 -6.86
CA ALA A 71 -5.12 3.48 -5.50
C ALA A 71 -6.04 4.70 -5.32
N ARG A 72 -5.91 5.72 -6.17
CA ARG A 72 -6.68 6.96 -6.07
C ARG A 72 -8.19 6.71 -6.16
N ASP A 73 -8.60 5.86 -7.10
CA ASP A 73 -10.03 5.52 -7.29
C ASP A 73 -10.59 4.84 -6.04
N PHE A 74 -9.85 3.88 -5.48
CA PHE A 74 -10.26 3.19 -4.26
C PHE A 74 -10.40 4.14 -3.08
N TYR A 75 -9.39 4.96 -2.78
CA TYR A 75 -9.40 5.85 -1.62
C TYR A 75 -10.43 6.98 -1.77
N THR A 76 -10.64 7.45 -2.99
CA THR A 76 -11.71 8.41 -3.29
C THR A 76 -13.08 7.79 -3.01
N ALA A 77 -13.30 6.54 -3.42
CA ALA A 77 -14.54 5.82 -3.16
C ALA A 77 -14.76 5.54 -1.66
N GLU A 78 -13.70 5.31 -0.88
CA GLU A 78 -13.76 5.20 0.58
C GLU A 78 -14.02 6.55 1.27
N GLY A 79 -13.85 7.68 0.58
CA GLY A 79 -13.96 9.02 1.16
C GLY A 79 -12.71 9.47 1.92
N MET A 80 -11.57 8.81 1.71
CA MET A 80 -10.30 9.16 2.34
C MET A 80 -9.55 10.22 1.53
N ASN A 81 -8.88 11.14 2.23
CA ASN A 81 -8.05 12.16 1.61
C ASN A 81 -6.76 11.55 1.03
N THR A 82 -6.45 11.89 -0.22
CA THR A 82 -5.22 11.47 -0.93
C THR A 82 -4.25 12.63 -1.19
N GLY A 83 -4.53 13.82 -0.65
CA GLY A 83 -3.74 15.04 -0.90
C GLY A 83 -2.32 15.00 -0.32
N GLU A 84 -2.07 14.10 0.62
CA GLU A 84 -0.76 13.97 1.27
C GLU A 84 0.15 12.91 0.61
N TRP A 85 -0.30 12.29 -0.48
CA TRP A 85 0.50 11.30 -1.19
C TRP A 85 1.62 11.94 -1.98
N ILE A 86 2.74 11.21 -2.05
CA ILE A 86 3.94 11.61 -2.77
C ILE A 86 3.90 10.92 -4.14
N GLU A 87 4.10 11.68 -5.21
CA GLU A 87 4.18 11.13 -6.57
C GLU A 87 5.64 10.94 -6.97
N ASP A 88 5.96 9.77 -7.51
CA ASP A 88 7.22 9.48 -8.16
C ASP A 88 7.02 9.48 -9.68
N GLU A 89 7.84 10.24 -10.40
CA GLU A 89 7.77 10.34 -11.85
C GLU A 89 8.61 9.27 -12.58
N THR A 90 9.46 8.58 -11.83
CA THR A 90 10.49 7.68 -12.36
C THR A 90 10.31 6.23 -11.95
N CYS A 91 9.56 5.98 -10.89
CA CYS A 91 9.34 4.65 -10.35
C CYS A 91 7.85 4.30 -10.37
N GLU A 92 7.56 3.05 -10.69
CA GLU A 92 6.20 2.51 -10.72
C GLU A 92 5.64 2.34 -9.31
N THR A 93 4.31 2.40 -9.21
CA THR A 93 3.58 1.99 -8.01
C THR A 93 3.86 0.53 -7.68
N GLY A 94 4.08 0.22 -6.41
CA GLY A 94 4.31 -1.15 -5.97
C GLY A 94 3.18 -2.11 -6.32
N ALA A 95 3.52 -3.39 -6.49
CA ALA A 95 2.58 -4.47 -6.77
C ALA A 95 2.88 -5.71 -5.95
N ALA A 96 1.86 -6.45 -5.55
CA ALA A 96 2.00 -7.78 -4.96
C ALA A 96 1.37 -8.81 -5.91
N LEU A 97 2.20 -9.76 -6.36
CA LEU A 97 1.74 -10.91 -7.13
C LEU A 97 1.35 -12.02 -6.16
N ILE A 98 0.05 -12.28 -6.07
CA ILE A 98 -0.50 -13.19 -5.07
C ILE A 98 -1.14 -14.37 -5.78
N MET A 99 -0.70 -15.58 -5.46
CA MET A 99 -1.35 -16.82 -5.85
C MET A 99 -2.01 -17.44 -4.62
N VAL A 100 -3.27 -17.85 -4.75
CA VAL A 100 -4.04 -18.50 -3.68
C VAL A 100 -4.51 -19.86 -4.14
N ASN A 101 -4.17 -20.89 -3.38
CA ASN A 101 -4.72 -22.22 -3.55
C ASN A 101 -6.10 -22.28 -2.86
N GLN A 102 -7.17 -22.43 -3.66
CA GLN A 102 -8.55 -22.44 -3.16
C GLN A 102 -8.89 -23.65 -2.29
N GLN A 103 -8.17 -24.76 -2.45
CA GLN A 103 -8.44 -25.99 -1.69
C GLN A 103 -7.80 -25.96 -0.31
N SER A 104 -6.55 -25.48 -0.22
CA SER A 104 -5.78 -25.45 1.03
C SER A 104 -5.84 -24.11 1.77
N GLY A 105 -6.24 -23.02 1.09
CA GLY A 105 -6.16 -21.65 1.60
C GLY A 105 -4.75 -21.07 1.65
N GLN A 106 -3.73 -21.85 1.27
CA GLN A 106 -2.35 -21.36 1.22
C GLN A 106 -2.16 -20.31 0.13
N ASN A 107 -1.22 -19.41 0.34
CA ASN A 107 -0.80 -18.41 -0.63
C ASN A 107 0.70 -18.43 -0.88
N MET A 108 1.09 -17.85 -2.03
CA MET A 108 2.46 -17.50 -2.39
C MET A 108 2.43 -16.04 -2.86
N ILE A 109 3.32 -15.23 -2.32
CA ILE A 109 3.31 -13.78 -2.57
C ILE A 109 4.71 -13.32 -2.95
N MET A 110 4.79 -12.54 -4.04
CA MET A 110 5.96 -11.76 -4.41
C MET A 110 5.59 -10.29 -4.33
N VAL A 111 6.28 -9.53 -3.50
CA VAL A 111 6.06 -8.08 -3.34
C VAL A 111 7.16 -7.30 -4.06
N LEU A 112 6.72 -6.33 -4.85
CA LEU A 112 7.56 -5.33 -5.52
C LEU A 112 7.14 -3.98 -4.94
N ASN A 113 7.94 -3.42 -4.05
CA ASN A 113 7.55 -2.22 -3.29
C ASN A 113 7.47 -0.95 -4.16
N GLY A 114 8.13 -0.95 -5.33
CA GLY A 114 8.09 0.18 -6.25
C GLY A 114 8.45 1.51 -5.58
N ALA A 115 7.71 2.56 -5.89
CA ALA A 115 7.92 3.91 -5.38
C ALA A 115 8.02 3.99 -3.84
N CYS A 116 7.35 3.09 -3.10
CA CYS A 116 7.45 3.06 -1.64
C CYS A 116 8.85 2.72 -1.11
N SER A 117 9.74 2.15 -1.94
CA SER A 117 11.14 1.92 -1.59
C SER A 117 12.05 3.14 -1.87
N HIS A 118 11.51 4.20 -2.45
CA HIS A 118 12.24 5.40 -2.86
C HIS A 118 11.77 6.66 -2.13
N ILE A 119 11.24 6.51 -0.93
CA ILE A 119 10.92 7.65 -0.06
C ILE A 119 12.23 8.27 0.40
N THR A 120 12.39 9.57 0.22
CA THR A 120 13.60 10.31 0.59
C THR A 120 13.44 11.02 1.93
N PRO A 121 14.54 11.40 2.60
CA PRO A 121 14.46 12.29 3.76
C PRO A 121 13.76 13.62 3.47
N GLU A 122 13.87 14.12 2.22
CA GLU A 122 13.14 15.31 1.75
C GLU A 122 11.64 15.09 1.73
N ASP A 123 11.19 13.93 1.24
CA ASP A 123 9.78 13.53 1.24
C ASP A 123 9.22 13.53 2.67
N VAL A 124 9.99 12.99 3.63
CA VAL A 124 9.60 12.97 5.05
C VAL A 124 9.54 14.39 5.61
N ARG A 125 10.58 15.20 5.39
CA ARG A 125 10.62 16.60 5.85
C ARG A 125 9.45 17.42 5.31
N ALA A 126 9.02 17.18 4.07
CA ALA A 126 7.87 17.86 3.49
C ALA A 126 6.54 17.53 4.21
N LYS A 127 6.51 16.44 5.00
CA LYS A 127 5.36 16.02 5.80
C LYS A 127 5.54 16.25 7.30
N GLN A 128 6.62 16.89 7.71
CA GLN A 128 6.97 17.09 9.13
C GLN A 128 5.84 17.71 9.93
N THR A 129 5.24 18.80 9.45
CA THR A 129 4.13 19.47 10.16
C THR A 129 2.93 18.54 10.36
N LEU A 130 2.61 17.72 9.36
CA LEU A 130 1.53 16.73 9.46
C LEU A 130 1.85 15.67 10.53
N ILE A 131 3.08 15.17 10.56
CA ILE A 131 3.57 14.17 11.50
C ILE A 131 3.56 14.74 12.93
N GLU A 132 4.12 15.94 13.14
CA GLU A 132 4.17 16.62 14.45
C GLU A 132 2.78 16.94 15.03
N GLN A 133 1.79 17.14 14.17
CA GLN A 133 0.42 17.41 14.58
C GLN A 133 -0.44 16.17 14.79
N ALA A 134 0.09 14.97 14.53
CA ALA A 134 -0.62 13.72 14.76
C ALA A 134 -0.70 13.39 16.25
N ASP A 135 -1.85 12.90 16.69
CA ASP A 135 -1.98 12.29 18.04
C ASP A 135 -1.44 10.86 18.05
N VAL A 136 -1.47 10.19 16.89
CA VAL A 136 -0.91 8.85 16.68
C VAL A 136 -0.21 8.79 15.34
N LEU A 137 1.04 8.32 15.34
CA LEU A 137 1.80 8.00 14.13
C LEU A 137 1.97 6.48 14.02
N LEU A 138 1.53 5.91 12.90
CA LEU A 138 1.71 4.50 12.56
C LEU A 138 2.71 4.36 11.42
N VAL A 139 3.71 3.52 11.62
CA VAL A 139 4.72 3.17 10.62
C VAL A 139 4.85 1.66 10.48
N GLN A 140 5.34 1.17 9.35
CA GLN A 140 5.55 -0.25 9.07
C GLN A 140 6.90 -0.45 8.39
N MET A 141 7.44 -1.67 8.48
CA MET A 141 8.72 -2.07 7.89
C MET A 141 8.57 -2.51 6.41
N GLU A 142 7.72 -1.82 5.63
CA GLU A 142 7.54 -2.07 4.19
C GLU A 142 7.98 -0.89 3.29
N ILE A 143 8.46 0.18 3.89
CA ILE A 143 9.16 1.28 3.20
C ILE A 143 10.65 1.16 3.48
N ASN A 144 11.47 1.93 2.78
CA ASN A 144 12.91 1.91 3.01
C ASN A 144 13.28 2.40 4.43
N VAL A 145 14.29 1.77 5.02
CA VAL A 145 14.70 2.02 6.41
C VAL A 145 15.15 3.47 6.62
N ASP A 146 15.90 4.04 5.66
CA ASP A 146 16.37 5.44 5.72
C ASP A 146 15.20 6.42 5.87
N ALA A 147 14.04 6.15 5.25
CA ALA A 147 12.85 6.97 5.45
C ALA A 147 12.31 6.84 6.87
N LEU A 148 12.26 5.62 7.42
CA LEU A 148 11.76 5.36 8.78
C LEU A 148 12.58 6.06 9.87
N GLU A 149 13.89 6.23 9.66
CA GLU A 149 14.76 6.92 10.60
C GLU A 149 14.50 8.45 10.66
N HIS A 150 13.77 8.98 9.66
CA HIS A 150 13.44 10.40 9.56
C HIS A 150 11.97 10.72 9.90
N VAL A 151 11.12 9.69 10.04
CA VAL A 151 9.71 9.82 10.44
C VAL A 151 9.59 9.91 11.96
#